data_972317da3d5c893407bc385e8bdac6f6
#
_entry.id   972317da3d5c893407bc385e8bdac6f6
#
_cell.length_a   1.000
_cell.length_b   1.000
_cell.length_c   1.000
_cell.angle_alpha   90.00
_cell.angle_beta   90.00
_cell.angle_gamma   90.00
#
_symmetry.space_group_name_H-M   'P 1'
#
loop_
_entity.id
_entity.type
_entity.pdbx_description
1 polymer ?
#
loop_
_entity_poly.entity_id
_entity_poly.type
_entity_poly.pdbx_seq_one_letter_code
_entity_poly.pdbx_strand_id
1 'polypeptide(L)'
;MFNEQNQNVANELQLFEALVDTPETTQADLAARVGVAVGTVNWYLKRWSQKGYIKIRRIGRWQWSYLLTPEGMAQKARLASEYLEASLSLYRRTRVEAKRLLEEVQSAHMDGIVLDGQGEIAEICRLTCLEKNIAIVEKEQAAHAPMLVVEGVQLRLVWPDSEAD
;
A
#
# COMPACT_ATOMS: atom_id res chain seq x y z
N MET A 1 -8.52 -9.70 2.27
CA MET A 1 -8.16 -10.38 1.00
C MET A 1 -7.46 -9.45 -0.01
N PHE A 2 -7.95 -8.25 -0.29
CA PHE A 2 -7.28 -7.31 -1.23
C PHE A 2 -5.90 -6.81 -0.74
N ASN A 3 -5.72 -6.65 0.56
CA ASN A 3 -4.47 -6.15 1.14
C ASN A 3 -3.33 -7.18 1.14
N GLU A 4 -3.61 -8.44 1.41
CA GLU A 4 -2.58 -9.50 1.48
C GLU A 4 -2.01 -9.83 0.09
N GLN A 5 -2.83 -9.84 -0.94
CA GLN A 5 -2.39 -10.15 -2.30
C GLN A 5 -1.49 -9.03 -2.86
N ASN A 6 -1.87 -7.77 -2.62
CA ASN A 6 -1.04 -6.63 -2.99
C ASN A 6 0.27 -6.59 -2.20
N GLN A 7 0.25 -6.95 -0.91
CA GLN A 7 1.46 -7.03 -0.11
C GLN A 7 2.42 -8.12 -0.61
N ASN A 8 1.90 -9.26 -1.05
CA ASN A 8 2.73 -10.31 -1.64
C ASN A 8 3.38 -9.86 -2.96
N VAL A 9 2.64 -9.16 -3.82
CA VAL A 9 3.19 -8.58 -5.07
C VAL A 9 4.24 -7.53 -4.76
N ALA A 10 3.98 -6.66 -3.79
CA ALA A 10 4.93 -5.64 -3.34
C ALA A 10 6.23 -6.27 -2.80
N ASN A 11 6.12 -7.26 -1.92
CA ASN A 11 7.28 -7.97 -1.36
C ASN A 11 8.10 -8.68 -2.45
N GLU A 12 7.42 -9.35 -3.40
CA GLU A 12 8.09 -10.02 -4.53
C GLU A 12 8.81 -9.00 -5.42
N LEU A 13 8.19 -7.85 -5.71
CA LEU A 13 8.80 -6.77 -6.49
C LEU A 13 10.02 -6.18 -5.77
N GLN A 14 9.90 -5.86 -4.48
CA GLN A 14 11.00 -5.33 -3.66
C GLN A 14 12.18 -6.30 -3.58
N LEU A 15 11.93 -7.60 -3.51
CA LEU A 15 13.00 -8.60 -3.56
C LEU A 15 13.71 -8.60 -4.91
N PHE A 16 12.99 -8.49 -6.03
CA PHE A 16 13.62 -8.33 -7.34
C PHE A 16 14.46 -7.07 -7.44
N GLU A 17 13.97 -5.96 -6.90
CA GLU A 17 14.72 -4.69 -6.85
C GLU A 17 15.98 -4.81 -6.01
N ALA A 18 15.88 -5.41 -4.82
CA ALA A 18 17.02 -5.64 -3.95
C ALA A 18 18.12 -6.48 -4.63
N LEU A 19 17.74 -7.49 -5.46
CA LEU A 19 18.70 -8.28 -6.23
C LEU A 19 19.34 -7.52 -7.37
N VAL A 20 18.62 -6.61 -8.02
CA VAL A 20 19.18 -5.75 -9.08
C VAL A 20 20.21 -4.78 -8.48
N ASP A 21 19.88 -4.17 -7.35
CA ASP A 21 20.74 -3.18 -6.69
C ASP A 21 21.97 -3.82 -6.04
N THR A 22 21.80 -5.01 -5.46
CA THR A 22 22.86 -5.72 -4.73
C THR A 22 22.85 -7.20 -5.10
N PRO A 23 23.42 -7.56 -6.25
CA PRO A 23 23.45 -8.94 -6.72
C PRO A 23 24.23 -9.89 -5.80
N GLU A 24 25.23 -9.36 -5.09
CA GLU A 24 26.10 -10.11 -4.17
C GLU A 24 25.66 -9.84 -2.73
N THR A 25 24.88 -10.75 -2.17
CA THR A 25 24.25 -10.54 -0.87
C THR A 25 23.97 -11.87 -0.14
N THR A 26 23.57 -11.78 1.12
CA THR A 26 23.07 -12.92 1.89
C THR A 26 21.52 -12.92 1.90
N GLN A 27 20.93 -14.09 2.15
CA GLN A 27 19.47 -14.17 2.30
C GLN A 27 18.97 -13.40 3.54
N ALA A 28 19.82 -13.28 4.57
CA ALA A 28 19.50 -12.51 5.77
C ALA A 28 19.45 -11.01 5.47
N ASP A 29 20.42 -10.50 4.69
CA ASP A 29 20.44 -9.09 4.29
C ASP A 29 19.25 -8.74 3.40
N LEU A 30 18.89 -9.62 2.44
CA LEU A 30 17.68 -9.45 1.63
C LEU A 30 16.42 -9.43 2.49
N ALA A 31 16.32 -10.33 3.45
CA ALA A 31 15.19 -10.41 4.36
C ALA A 31 15.04 -9.14 5.21
N ALA A 32 16.15 -8.65 5.76
CA ALA A 32 16.18 -7.41 6.53
C ALA A 32 15.81 -6.18 5.67
N ARG A 33 16.31 -6.12 4.43
CA ARG A 33 16.06 -5.00 3.50
C ARG A 33 14.60 -4.90 3.08
N VAL A 34 13.93 -6.03 2.89
CA VAL A 34 12.51 -6.08 2.45
C VAL A 34 11.54 -6.17 3.62
N GLY A 35 12.03 -6.46 4.83
CA GLY A 35 11.19 -6.59 6.02
C GLY A 35 10.39 -7.90 6.06
N VAL A 36 10.94 -8.99 5.48
CA VAL A 36 10.31 -10.32 5.46
C VAL A 36 11.16 -11.37 6.18
N ALA A 37 10.59 -12.53 6.48
CA ALA A 37 11.35 -13.62 7.07
C ALA A 37 12.36 -14.21 6.07
N VAL A 38 13.53 -14.70 6.56
CA VAL A 38 14.55 -15.36 5.72
C VAL A 38 13.97 -16.57 4.97
N GLY A 39 13.05 -17.30 5.60
CA GLY A 39 12.36 -18.42 4.96
C GLY A 39 11.54 -18.00 3.75
N THR A 40 10.93 -16.82 3.78
CA THR A 40 10.20 -16.23 2.67
C THR A 40 11.14 -15.90 1.50
N VAL A 41 12.30 -15.29 1.79
CA VAL A 41 13.33 -15.01 0.78
C VAL A 41 13.81 -16.31 0.12
N ASN A 42 14.14 -17.32 0.94
CA ASN A 42 14.58 -18.62 0.44
C ASN A 42 13.53 -19.28 -0.48
N TRP A 43 12.24 -19.18 -0.11
CA TRP A 43 11.14 -19.69 -0.93
C TRP A 43 11.07 -18.98 -2.30
N TYR A 44 11.15 -17.64 -2.34
CA TYR A 44 11.17 -16.89 -3.59
C TYR A 44 12.39 -17.24 -4.45
N LEU A 45 13.59 -17.27 -3.87
CA LEU A 45 14.83 -17.57 -4.61
C LEU A 45 14.80 -18.97 -5.22
N LYS A 46 14.31 -19.98 -4.49
CA LYS A 46 14.13 -21.34 -5.03
C LYS A 46 13.14 -21.36 -6.20
N ARG A 47 11.97 -20.72 -6.01
CA ARG A 47 10.94 -20.63 -7.04
C ARG A 47 11.45 -19.92 -8.29
N TRP A 48 12.15 -18.80 -8.14
CA TRP A 48 12.70 -18.04 -9.25
C TRP A 48 13.81 -18.78 -9.99
N SER A 49 14.66 -19.51 -9.26
CA SER A 49 15.68 -20.35 -9.86
C SER A 49 15.05 -21.50 -10.69
N GLN A 50 13.99 -22.13 -10.17
CA GLN A 50 13.27 -23.19 -10.90
C GLN A 50 12.56 -22.67 -12.16
N LYS A 51 12.06 -21.41 -12.11
CA LYS A 51 11.42 -20.75 -13.25
C LYS A 51 12.41 -20.10 -14.22
N GLY A 52 13.70 -20.15 -13.93
CA GLY A 52 14.73 -19.53 -14.75
C GLY A 52 14.78 -18.00 -14.67
N TYR A 53 14.15 -17.37 -13.66
CA TYR A 53 14.17 -15.92 -13.49
C TYR A 53 15.49 -15.41 -12.94
N ILE A 54 16.22 -16.23 -12.19
CA ILE A 54 17.53 -15.91 -11.64
C ILE A 54 18.53 -17.04 -11.86
N LYS A 55 19.80 -16.65 -12.00
CA LYS A 55 20.95 -17.56 -11.89
C LYS A 55 21.63 -17.33 -10.54
N ILE A 56 21.85 -18.41 -9.79
CA ILE A 56 22.46 -18.37 -8.47
C ILE A 56 23.87 -18.91 -8.57
N ARG A 57 24.86 -18.14 -8.10
CA ARG A 57 26.26 -18.54 -8.04
C ARG A 57 26.79 -18.31 -6.63
N ARG A 58 27.45 -19.31 -6.06
CA ARG A 58 28.15 -19.16 -4.78
C ARG A 58 29.49 -18.46 -5.00
N ILE A 59 29.74 -17.37 -4.30
CA ILE A 59 30.98 -16.58 -4.39
C ILE A 59 31.80 -16.60 -3.09
N GLY A 60 31.22 -17.04 -1.98
CA GLY A 60 31.87 -17.16 -0.68
C GLY A 60 31.22 -18.20 0.21
N ARG A 61 31.69 -18.31 1.48
CA ARG A 61 31.15 -19.29 2.44
C ARG A 61 29.66 -19.08 2.73
N TRP A 62 29.25 -17.81 2.85
CA TRP A 62 27.87 -17.40 3.14
C TRP A 62 27.33 -16.38 2.13
N GLN A 63 28.09 -16.07 1.09
CA GLN A 63 27.78 -15.04 0.10
C GLN A 63 27.44 -15.69 -1.24
N TRP A 64 26.36 -15.17 -1.86
CA TRP A 64 25.81 -15.66 -3.11
C TRP A 64 25.70 -14.50 -4.08
N SER A 65 25.83 -14.78 -5.36
CA SER A 65 25.51 -13.84 -6.44
C SER A 65 24.23 -14.32 -7.11
N TYR A 66 23.27 -13.40 -7.20
CA TYR A 66 21.96 -13.61 -7.80
C TYR A 66 21.83 -12.70 -9.02
N LEU A 67 21.81 -13.30 -10.19
CA LEU A 67 21.73 -12.56 -11.46
C LEU A 67 20.37 -12.77 -12.09
N LEU A 68 19.65 -11.69 -12.37
CA LEU A 68 18.40 -11.76 -13.10
C LEU A 68 18.67 -12.15 -14.56
N THR A 69 17.85 -13.07 -15.07
CA THR A 69 17.80 -13.41 -16.50
C THR A 69 16.88 -12.44 -17.24
N PRO A 70 16.87 -12.41 -18.58
CA PRO A 70 15.87 -11.66 -19.34
C PRO A 70 14.44 -12.01 -18.96
N GLU A 71 14.14 -13.29 -18.67
CA GLU A 71 12.83 -13.75 -18.19
C GLU A 71 12.53 -13.20 -16.79
N GLY A 72 13.54 -13.12 -15.92
CA GLY A 72 13.42 -12.51 -14.60
C GLY A 72 13.15 -10.99 -14.68
N MET A 73 13.81 -10.30 -15.60
CA MET A 73 13.54 -8.89 -15.87
C MET A 73 12.12 -8.65 -16.39
N ALA A 74 11.64 -9.52 -17.31
CA ALA A 74 10.27 -9.45 -17.79
C ALA A 74 9.26 -9.71 -16.66
N GLN A 75 9.53 -10.68 -15.77
CA GLN A 75 8.69 -10.95 -14.60
C GLN A 75 8.66 -9.76 -13.63
N LYS A 76 9.81 -9.12 -13.36
CA LYS A 76 9.88 -7.91 -12.54
C LYS A 76 9.03 -6.78 -13.13
N ALA A 77 9.15 -6.54 -14.45
CA ALA A 77 8.36 -5.52 -15.14
C ALA A 77 6.85 -5.79 -15.05
N ARG A 78 6.43 -7.07 -15.19
CA ARG A 78 5.03 -7.47 -15.03
C ARG A 78 4.51 -7.20 -13.62
N LEU A 79 5.27 -7.57 -12.59
CA LEU A 79 4.90 -7.31 -11.19
C LEU A 79 4.79 -5.81 -10.90
N ALA A 80 5.71 -5.01 -11.45
CA ALA A 80 5.65 -3.54 -11.30
C ALA A 80 4.37 -2.98 -11.93
N SER A 81 3.96 -3.46 -13.11
CA SER A 81 2.72 -3.05 -13.75
C SER A 81 1.49 -3.48 -12.93
N GLU A 82 1.46 -4.73 -12.46
CA GLU A 82 0.37 -5.25 -11.62
C GLU A 82 0.23 -4.43 -10.31
N TYR A 83 1.35 -4.12 -9.67
CA TYR A 83 1.36 -3.30 -8.46
C TYR A 83 0.85 -1.88 -8.72
N LEU A 84 1.31 -1.24 -9.80
CA LEU A 84 0.88 0.10 -10.18
C LEU A 84 -0.62 0.14 -10.51
N GLU A 85 -1.12 -0.81 -11.29
CA GLU A 85 -2.54 -0.90 -11.63
C GLU A 85 -3.42 -1.08 -10.41
N ALA A 86 -3.01 -1.95 -9.47
CA ALA A 86 -3.71 -2.17 -8.22
C ALA A 86 -3.73 -0.90 -7.35
N SER A 87 -2.59 -0.20 -7.24
CA SER A 87 -2.46 1.04 -6.47
C SER A 87 -3.31 2.16 -7.06
N LEU A 88 -3.28 2.35 -8.39
CA LEU A 88 -4.11 3.34 -9.08
C LEU A 88 -5.61 3.02 -8.99
N SER A 89 -5.98 1.74 -9.03
CA SER A 89 -7.36 1.31 -8.85
C SER A 89 -7.86 1.61 -7.43
N LEU A 90 -7.04 1.33 -6.41
CA LEU A 90 -7.35 1.67 -5.03
C LEU A 90 -7.52 3.17 -4.85
N TYR A 91 -6.56 3.97 -5.33
CA TYR A 91 -6.63 5.43 -5.28
C TYR A 91 -7.94 5.97 -5.90
N ARG A 92 -8.27 5.52 -7.12
CA ARG A 92 -9.49 5.98 -7.82
C ARG A 92 -10.76 5.64 -7.05
N ARG A 93 -10.88 4.40 -6.54
CA ARG A 93 -12.06 3.96 -5.77
C ARG A 93 -12.20 4.74 -4.47
N THR A 94 -11.11 4.85 -3.71
CA THR A 94 -11.11 5.62 -2.45
C THR A 94 -11.50 7.08 -2.68
N ARG A 95 -10.94 7.71 -3.73
CA ARG A 95 -11.25 9.10 -4.07
C ARG A 95 -12.72 9.29 -4.48
N VAL A 96 -13.27 8.37 -5.26
CA VAL A 96 -14.69 8.42 -5.65
C VAL A 96 -15.59 8.29 -4.42
N GLU A 97 -15.30 7.34 -3.54
CA GLU A 97 -16.08 7.14 -2.32
C GLU A 97 -15.93 8.31 -1.35
N ALA A 98 -14.71 8.83 -1.15
CA ALA A 98 -14.49 10.03 -0.34
C ALA A 98 -15.30 11.21 -0.89
N LYS A 99 -15.28 11.46 -2.20
CA LYS A 99 -16.06 12.54 -2.81
C LYS A 99 -17.56 12.38 -2.55
N ARG A 100 -18.10 11.17 -2.70
CA ARG A 100 -19.50 10.88 -2.43
C ARG A 100 -19.87 11.20 -0.98
N LEU A 101 -19.07 10.71 -0.01
CA LEU A 101 -19.33 10.96 1.40
C LEU A 101 -19.19 12.45 1.76
N LEU A 102 -18.22 13.15 1.18
CA LEU A 102 -18.04 14.58 1.40
C LEU A 102 -19.15 15.44 0.75
N GLU A 103 -19.77 14.96 -0.32
CA GLU A 103 -20.96 15.59 -0.90
C GLU A 103 -22.17 15.49 0.04
N GLU A 104 -22.30 14.43 0.81
CA GLU A 104 -23.32 14.30 1.86
C GLU A 104 -23.07 15.35 2.96
N VAL A 105 -21.81 15.56 3.38
CA VAL A 105 -21.42 16.59 4.37
C VAL A 105 -21.78 18.00 3.89
N GLN A 106 -21.43 18.33 2.64
CA GLN A 106 -21.77 19.63 2.02
C GLN A 106 -23.28 19.84 1.90
N SER A 107 -24.02 18.79 1.56
CA SER A 107 -25.48 18.82 1.46
C SER A 107 -26.14 19.08 2.84
N ALA A 108 -25.50 18.68 3.91
CA ALA A 108 -25.90 19.00 5.28
C ALA A 108 -25.43 20.40 5.73
N HIS A 109 -24.87 21.22 4.85
CA HIS A 109 -24.36 22.58 5.12
C HIS A 109 -23.24 22.59 6.18
N MET A 110 -22.42 21.53 6.19
CA MET A 110 -21.26 21.46 7.08
C MET A 110 -19.96 21.70 6.31
N ASP A 111 -19.08 22.52 6.88
CA ASP A 111 -17.81 22.93 6.27
C ASP A 111 -16.60 22.18 6.82
N GLY A 112 -16.81 21.24 7.75
CA GLY A 112 -15.73 20.49 8.39
C GLY A 112 -16.12 19.06 8.76
N ILE A 113 -15.09 18.22 8.85
CA ILE A 113 -15.19 16.83 9.29
C ILE A 113 -14.05 16.51 10.26
N VAL A 114 -14.23 15.47 11.08
CA VAL A 114 -13.12 14.77 11.74
C VAL A 114 -12.67 13.63 10.83
N LEU A 115 -11.38 13.51 10.58
CA LEU A 115 -10.81 12.36 9.87
C LEU A 115 -10.17 11.41 10.88
N ASP A 116 -10.77 10.23 11.04
CA ASP A 116 -10.26 9.16 11.90
C ASP A 116 -9.64 8.05 11.06
N GLY A 117 -8.32 8.06 10.96
CA GLY A 117 -7.55 7.10 10.19
C GLY A 117 -6.14 7.56 9.90
N GLN A 118 -5.31 6.60 9.49
CA GLN A 118 -3.91 6.82 9.14
C GLN A 118 -3.54 6.08 7.84
N GLY A 119 -2.36 6.40 7.29
CA GLY A 119 -1.83 5.77 6.08
C GLY A 119 -2.41 6.34 4.78
N GLU A 120 -2.12 5.63 3.68
CA GLU A 120 -2.39 6.10 2.30
C GLU A 120 -3.87 6.46 2.06
N ILE A 121 -4.80 5.66 2.60
CA ILE A 121 -6.24 5.91 2.44
C ILE A 121 -6.64 7.24 3.10
N ALA A 122 -6.13 7.49 4.31
CA ALA A 122 -6.39 8.74 5.01
C ALA A 122 -5.80 9.95 4.26
N GLU A 123 -4.61 9.80 3.66
CA GLU A 123 -4.01 10.85 2.84
C GLU A 123 -4.85 11.18 1.59
N ILE A 124 -5.42 10.16 0.92
CA ILE A 124 -6.35 10.38 -0.19
C ILE A 124 -7.58 11.16 0.29
N CYS A 125 -8.11 10.83 1.48
CA CYS A 125 -9.23 11.56 2.07
C CYS A 125 -8.85 13.02 2.38
N ARG A 126 -7.65 13.28 2.97
CA ARG A 126 -7.15 14.62 3.23
C ARG A 126 -7.09 15.47 1.96
N LEU A 127 -6.49 14.93 0.91
CA LEU A 127 -6.40 15.62 -0.40
C LEU A 127 -7.79 15.88 -0.99
N THR A 128 -8.73 14.94 -0.83
CA THR A 128 -10.09 15.11 -1.33
C THR A 128 -10.87 16.17 -0.53
N CYS A 129 -10.66 16.25 0.78
CA CYS A 129 -11.22 17.32 1.62
C CYS A 129 -10.70 18.68 1.18
N LEU A 130 -9.39 18.80 0.93
CA LEU A 130 -8.77 20.02 0.44
C LEU A 130 -9.35 20.47 -0.91
N GLU A 131 -9.53 19.55 -1.85
CA GLU A 131 -10.15 19.83 -3.15
C GLU A 131 -11.61 20.31 -3.03
N LYS A 132 -12.33 19.84 -2.02
CA LYS A 132 -13.73 20.18 -1.77
C LYS A 132 -13.90 21.40 -0.84
N ASN A 133 -12.80 22.01 -0.36
CA ASN A 133 -12.80 23.06 0.65
C ASN A 133 -13.52 22.67 1.95
N ILE A 134 -13.38 21.43 2.37
CA ILE A 134 -13.90 20.93 3.64
C ILE A 134 -12.75 20.90 4.64
N ALA A 135 -12.92 21.58 5.78
CA ALA A 135 -11.92 21.63 6.83
C ALA A 135 -11.82 20.29 7.56
N ILE A 136 -10.59 19.85 7.86
CA ILE A 136 -10.37 18.74 8.79
C ILE A 136 -10.14 19.36 10.15
N VAL A 137 -11.04 19.08 11.10
CA VAL A 137 -11.01 19.63 12.47
C VAL A 137 -10.55 18.57 13.45
N GLU A 138 -9.92 18.99 14.54
CA GLU A 138 -9.50 18.09 15.60
C GLU A 138 -10.70 17.58 16.40
N LYS A 139 -10.61 16.34 16.86
CA LYS A 139 -11.70 15.61 17.53
C LYS A 139 -12.21 16.34 18.78
N GLU A 140 -11.31 17.04 19.47
CA GLU A 140 -11.62 17.81 20.68
C GLU A 140 -12.42 19.08 20.40
N GLN A 141 -12.37 19.60 19.18
CA GLN A 141 -13.03 20.84 18.76
C GLN A 141 -14.33 20.58 17.96
N ALA A 142 -14.66 19.31 17.74
CA ALA A 142 -15.65 18.88 16.75
C ALA A 142 -16.90 18.26 17.36
N ALA A 143 -17.49 18.87 18.41
CA ALA A 143 -18.67 18.32 19.10
C ALA A 143 -19.86 17.99 18.15
N HIS A 144 -19.93 18.64 16.98
CA HIS A 144 -21.03 18.48 16.02
C HIS A 144 -20.55 18.16 14.59
N ALA A 145 -19.25 17.92 14.36
CA ALA A 145 -18.76 17.60 13.02
C ALA A 145 -18.90 16.10 12.72
N PRO A 146 -19.33 15.71 11.51
CA PRO A 146 -19.33 14.31 11.10
C PRO A 146 -17.92 13.76 11.05
N MET A 147 -17.77 12.47 11.34
CA MET A 147 -16.49 11.77 11.35
C MET A 147 -16.36 10.87 10.14
N LEU A 148 -15.32 11.08 9.33
CA LEU A 148 -14.93 10.17 8.25
C LEU A 148 -13.93 9.15 8.82
N VAL A 149 -14.39 7.91 8.98
CA VAL A 149 -13.60 6.80 9.55
C VAL A 149 -13.01 5.96 8.43
N VAL A 150 -11.71 5.67 8.54
CA VAL A 150 -10.98 4.77 7.63
C VAL A 150 -10.83 3.40 8.29
N GLU A 151 -11.54 2.41 7.77
CA GLU A 151 -11.50 1.02 8.23
C GLU A 151 -10.83 0.14 7.15
N GLY A 152 -9.51 -0.03 7.24
CA GLY A 152 -8.73 -0.71 6.20
C GLY A 152 -8.79 0.04 4.87
N VAL A 153 -9.49 -0.51 3.87
CA VAL A 153 -9.69 0.12 2.55
C VAL A 153 -11.10 0.71 2.37
N GLN A 154 -11.91 0.70 3.42
CA GLN A 154 -13.29 1.19 3.39
C GLN A 154 -13.39 2.54 4.12
N LEU A 155 -14.31 3.36 3.64
CA LEU A 155 -14.64 4.65 4.27
C LEU A 155 -16.05 4.56 4.84
N ARG A 156 -16.23 5.15 6.01
CA ARG A 156 -17.54 5.27 6.65
C ARG A 156 -17.72 6.67 7.21
N LEU A 157 -18.84 7.30 6.89
CA LEU A 157 -19.24 8.57 7.48
C LEU A 157 -20.12 8.30 8.70
N VAL A 158 -19.73 8.84 9.82
CA VAL A 158 -20.48 8.77 11.10
C VAL A 158 -20.94 10.18 11.44
N TRP A 159 -22.25 10.34 11.54
CA TRP A 159 -22.86 11.60 11.95
C TRP A 159 -22.84 11.70 13.48
N PRO A 160 -22.62 12.90 14.04
CA PRO A 160 -22.83 13.10 15.46
C PRO A 160 -24.28 12.76 15.78
N ASP A 161 -24.51 12.09 16.90
CA ASP A 161 -25.86 11.83 17.36
C ASP A 161 -26.59 13.17 17.44
N SER A 162 -27.66 13.30 16.66
CA SER A 162 -28.59 14.39 16.86
C SER A 162 -29.20 14.13 18.24
N GLU A 163 -28.80 14.91 19.26
CA GLU A 163 -29.55 14.94 20.50
C GLU A 163 -31.00 15.18 20.12
N ALA A 164 -31.80 14.11 20.28
CA ALA A 164 -33.23 14.20 20.13
C ALA A 164 -33.72 15.14 21.25
N ASP A 165 -34.19 16.28 20.83
CA ASP A 165 -34.93 17.24 21.65
C ASP A 165 -36.31 16.63 22.02
#